data_f2ed099443087701e8126553e604d780
#
_entry.id   f2ed099443087701e8126553e604d780
#
_cell.length_a   1.000
_cell.length_b   1.000
_cell.length_c   1.000
_cell.angle_alpha   90.00
_cell.angle_beta   90.00
_cell.angle_gamma   90.00
#
_symmetry.space_group_name_H-M   'P 1'
#
loop_
_entity.id
_entity.type
_entity.pdbx_description
1 polymer ?
#
loop_
_entity_poly.entity_id
_entity_poly.type
_entity_poly.pdbx_seq_one_letter_code
_entity_poly.pdbx_strand_id
1 'polypeptide(L)'
;MAKNNYLSKIDSLLADDYKASLGLLVEEQIGMTLKINNYGRSYLLYSFDKVVKRKKENKAIELQPYFKSIEGVKSMCDYFLFCYDKGKLFVLLIELKRGKEQVMCQLNAGNLFATYLINTLNRVEKMNLIPIIRKISIRDYRIVRKGTSMKPVVYDADSFCTFNGSSLILPEFLK
;
A
#
# COMPACT_ATOMS: atom_id res chain seq x y z
N MET A 1 2.54 22.35 13.13
CA MET A 1 2.81 22.49 11.67
C MET A 1 3.75 21.44 11.05
N ALA A 2 4.34 20.51 11.78
CA ALA A 2 5.30 19.52 11.23
C ALA A 2 4.67 18.28 10.54
N LYS A 3 3.39 18.01 10.74
CA LYS A 3 2.74 16.75 10.29
C LYS A 3 2.65 16.55 8.77
N ASN A 4 2.57 17.63 7.99
CA ASN A 4 2.43 17.53 6.53
C ASN A 4 3.77 17.48 5.77
N ASN A 5 4.89 17.73 6.43
CA ASN A 5 6.19 17.84 5.76
C ASN A 5 6.70 16.47 5.25
N TYR A 6 6.50 15.39 6.00
CA TYR A 6 7.03 14.07 5.61
C TYR A 6 6.25 13.47 4.43
N LEU A 7 4.92 13.59 4.42
CA LEU A 7 4.12 13.13 3.30
C LEU A 7 4.41 13.93 2.04
N SER A 8 4.56 15.26 2.13
CA SER A 8 4.90 16.07 0.96
C SER A 8 6.28 15.74 0.39
N LYS A 9 7.25 15.38 1.24
CA LYS A 9 8.58 14.92 0.78
C LYS A 9 8.51 13.54 0.10
N ILE A 10 7.72 12.60 0.62
CA ILE A 10 7.45 11.33 -0.04
C ILE A 10 6.80 11.59 -1.41
N ASP A 11 5.80 12.46 -1.44
CA ASP A 11 5.07 12.81 -2.65
C ASP A 11 5.96 13.46 -3.72
N SER A 12 6.90 14.31 -3.32
CA SER A 12 7.86 14.95 -4.23
C SER A 12 8.93 13.99 -4.77
N LEU A 13 9.18 12.86 -4.10
CA LEU A 13 10.13 11.84 -4.53
C LEU A 13 9.51 10.89 -5.55
N LEU A 14 8.22 10.61 -5.44
CA LEU A 14 7.54 9.59 -6.22
C LEU A 14 6.86 10.19 -7.45
N ALA A 15 6.92 9.50 -8.58
CA ALA A 15 6.29 9.94 -9.81
C ALA A 15 4.76 9.89 -9.71
N ASP A 16 4.09 10.94 -10.18
CA ASP A 16 2.63 11.07 -10.17
C ASP A 16 1.91 9.96 -10.95
N ASP A 17 2.59 9.37 -11.93
CA ASP A 17 2.06 8.27 -12.74
C ASP A 17 1.62 7.06 -11.90
N TYR A 18 2.22 6.86 -10.73
CA TYR A 18 1.90 5.77 -9.81
C TYR A 18 0.89 6.16 -8.73
N LYS A 19 0.44 7.41 -8.67
CA LYS A 19 -0.60 7.83 -7.73
C LYS A 19 -1.90 7.09 -8.00
N ALA A 20 -2.50 6.58 -6.95
CA ALA A 20 -3.84 5.99 -6.99
C ALA A 20 -4.88 7.01 -6.52
N SER A 21 -6.14 6.81 -6.92
CA SER A 21 -7.25 7.64 -6.48
C SER A 21 -7.44 7.51 -4.98
N LEU A 22 -7.48 8.64 -4.27
CA LEU A 22 -7.74 8.64 -2.83
C LEU A 22 -9.16 8.16 -2.52
N GLY A 23 -9.30 7.48 -1.41
CA GLY A 23 -10.59 7.02 -0.90
C GLY A 23 -11.05 5.64 -1.36
N LEU A 24 -10.41 5.07 -2.39
CA LEU A 24 -10.79 3.76 -2.94
C LEU A 24 -9.56 2.88 -3.19
N LEU A 25 -9.73 1.59 -2.89
CA LEU A 25 -8.88 0.50 -3.38
C LEU A 25 -9.69 -0.28 -4.41
N VAL A 26 -9.14 -0.52 -5.58
CA VAL A 26 -9.84 -1.18 -6.69
C VAL A 26 -8.93 -2.25 -7.28
N GLU A 27 -9.45 -3.46 -7.41
CA GLU A 27 -8.82 -4.54 -8.16
C GLU A 27 -9.80 -5.04 -9.23
N GLU A 28 -9.57 -4.61 -10.46
CA GLU A 28 -10.48 -4.82 -11.58
C GLU A 28 -10.58 -6.30 -11.98
N GLN A 29 -9.47 -7.04 -11.92
CA GLN A 29 -9.43 -8.44 -12.33
C GLN A 29 -10.36 -9.32 -11.49
N ILE A 30 -10.51 -8.97 -10.21
CA ILE A 30 -11.42 -9.70 -9.30
C ILE A 30 -12.71 -8.93 -9.01
N GLY A 31 -12.89 -7.75 -9.60
CA GLY A 31 -14.08 -6.91 -9.41
C GLY A 31 -14.25 -6.44 -7.96
N MET A 32 -13.15 -6.17 -7.26
CA MET A 32 -13.17 -5.78 -5.84
C MET A 32 -12.98 -4.27 -5.70
N THR A 33 -13.84 -3.65 -4.90
CA THR A 33 -13.73 -2.23 -4.55
C THR A 33 -13.94 -2.05 -3.06
N LEU A 34 -13.03 -1.32 -2.41
CA LEU A 34 -13.07 -1.06 -0.98
C LEU A 34 -12.88 0.43 -0.70
N LYS A 35 -13.71 0.99 0.17
CA LYS A 35 -13.56 2.40 0.60
C LYS A 35 -12.52 2.53 1.71
N ILE A 36 -11.74 3.62 1.66
CA ILE A 36 -10.83 4.02 2.74
C ILE A 36 -11.51 5.12 3.57
N ASN A 37 -11.77 4.84 4.84
CA ASN A 37 -12.26 5.81 5.82
C ASN A 37 -11.07 6.31 6.63
N ASN A 38 -10.57 7.51 6.30
CA ASN A 38 -9.36 8.06 6.90
C ASN A 38 -9.55 8.76 8.24
N TYR A 39 -10.80 9.10 8.61
CA TYR A 39 -11.13 9.82 9.85
C TYR A 39 -10.27 11.08 10.07
N GLY A 40 -10.15 11.90 9.01
CA GLY A 40 -9.41 13.17 9.04
C GLY A 40 -7.88 13.02 8.99
N ARG A 41 -7.35 11.82 8.80
CA ARG A 41 -5.90 11.62 8.61
C ARG A 41 -5.50 11.87 7.16
N SER A 42 -4.40 12.61 6.98
CA SER A 42 -3.79 12.75 5.66
C SER A 42 -3.00 11.49 5.32
N TYR A 43 -3.10 11.04 4.07
CA TYR A 43 -2.34 9.91 3.57
C TYR A 43 -2.06 10.09 2.07
N LEU A 44 -1.07 9.34 1.58
CA LEU A 44 -0.78 9.17 0.16
C LEU A 44 -1.09 7.73 -0.23
N LEU A 45 -1.55 7.54 -1.45
CA LEU A 45 -1.86 6.23 -2.00
C LEU A 45 -1.19 6.06 -3.36
N TYR A 46 -0.39 5.01 -3.49
CA TYR A 46 0.33 4.65 -4.70
C TYR A 46 0.04 3.20 -5.09
N SER A 47 0.10 2.91 -6.40
CA SER A 47 0.02 1.57 -6.95
C SER A 47 1.18 1.40 -7.93
N PHE A 48 2.15 0.57 -7.56
CA PHE A 48 3.37 0.34 -8.35
C PHE A 48 3.28 -0.91 -9.23
N ASP A 49 2.23 -1.71 -9.07
CA ASP A 49 1.96 -2.86 -9.93
C ASP A 49 1.39 -2.47 -11.31
N LYS A 50 1.00 -1.22 -11.47
CA LYS A 50 0.42 -0.72 -12.71
C LYS A 50 1.46 -0.54 -13.80
N VAL A 51 1.16 -1.06 -14.99
CA VAL A 51 1.89 -0.72 -16.22
C VAL A 51 1.53 0.71 -16.62
N VAL A 52 2.45 1.63 -16.39
CA VAL A 52 2.28 3.04 -16.76
C VAL A 52 2.63 3.23 -18.22
N LYS A 53 1.67 3.68 -19.03
CA LYS A 53 1.91 4.10 -20.41
C LYS A 53 2.11 5.61 -20.44
N ARG A 54 3.33 6.10 -20.60
CA ARG A 54 3.56 7.52 -20.85
C ARG A 54 3.00 7.90 -22.23
N LYS A 55 2.07 8.86 -22.23
CA LYS A 55 1.38 9.33 -23.45
C LYS A 55 2.32 9.80 -24.57
N LYS A 56 3.54 10.25 -24.23
CA LYS A 56 4.53 10.76 -25.20
C LYS A 56 5.43 9.70 -25.85
N GLU A 57 5.55 8.54 -25.27
CA GLU A 57 6.57 7.58 -25.71
C GLU A 57 5.99 6.27 -26.27
N ASN A 58 4.67 6.07 -26.21
CA ASN A 58 3.97 4.82 -26.60
C ASN A 58 4.59 3.53 -25.99
N LYS A 59 5.41 3.68 -24.96
CA LYS A 59 6.15 2.60 -24.33
C LYS A 59 5.65 2.39 -22.89
N ALA A 60 5.33 1.15 -22.56
CA ALA A 60 5.05 0.77 -21.19
C ALA A 60 6.31 0.95 -20.35
N ILE A 61 6.19 1.65 -19.21
CA ILE A 61 7.29 1.79 -18.26
C ILE A 61 7.12 0.69 -17.22
N GLU A 62 8.09 -0.17 -17.15
CA GLU A 62 8.21 -1.14 -16.08
C GLU A 62 8.94 -0.50 -14.90
N LEU A 63 8.43 -0.69 -13.70
CA LEU A 63 9.07 -0.22 -12.47
C LEU A 63 10.46 -0.87 -12.28
N GLN A 64 10.63 -2.09 -12.75
CA GLN A 64 11.85 -2.89 -12.59
C GLN A 64 12.38 -3.40 -13.93
N PRO A 65 12.83 -2.50 -14.85
CA PRO A 65 13.22 -2.88 -16.20
C PRO A 65 14.51 -3.69 -16.25
N TYR A 66 15.30 -3.70 -15.17
CA TYR A 66 16.57 -4.42 -15.04
C TYR A 66 16.40 -5.90 -14.70
N PHE A 67 15.21 -6.34 -14.32
CA PHE A 67 14.95 -7.75 -14.09
C PHE A 67 14.39 -8.45 -15.33
N LYS A 68 14.79 -9.70 -15.52
CA LYS A 68 14.15 -10.58 -16.51
C LYS A 68 12.71 -10.90 -16.09
N SER A 69 11.87 -11.24 -17.07
CA SER A 69 10.49 -11.68 -16.83
C SER A 69 10.45 -13.13 -16.33
N ILE A 70 10.86 -13.32 -15.09
CA ILE A 70 10.79 -14.58 -14.36
C ILE A 70 9.65 -14.46 -13.36
N GLU A 71 8.85 -15.51 -13.20
CA GLU A 71 7.73 -15.55 -12.26
C GLU A 71 8.17 -15.13 -10.85
N GLY A 72 7.41 -14.23 -10.23
CA GLY A 72 7.67 -13.72 -8.89
C GLY A 72 8.75 -12.63 -8.76
N VAL A 73 9.67 -12.49 -9.73
CA VAL A 73 10.78 -11.53 -9.62
C VAL A 73 10.31 -10.08 -9.67
N LYS A 74 9.30 -9.79 -10.49
CA LYS A 74 8.69 -8.45 -10.60
C LYS A 74 7.38 -8.33 -9.81
N SER A 75 7.13 -9.24 -8.87
CA SER A 75 5.96 -9.18 -8.02
C SER A 75 5.93 -7.90 -7.20
N MET A 76 4.74 -7.33 -7.03
CA MET A 76 4.50 -6.16 -6.20
C MET A 76 3.09 -6.25 -5.63
N CYS A 77 2.87 -5.70 -4.44
CA CYS A 77 1.53 -5.58 -3.90
C CYS A 77 0.75 -4.43 -4.58
N ASP A 78 -0.58 -4.52 -4.56
CA ASP A 78 -1.47 -3.61 -5.28
C ASP A 78 -1.32 -2.16 -4.85
N TYR A 79 -1.19 -1.90 -3.53
CA TYR A 79 -1.16 -0.55 -3.00
C TYR A 79 -0.14 -0.33 -1.90
N PHE A 80 0.40 0.90 -1.88
CA PHE A 80 1.23 1.48 -0.84
C PHE A 80 0.52 2.69 -0.27
N LEU A 81 0.13 2.64 1.00
CA LEU A 81 -0.49 3.75 1.69
C LEU A 81 0.51 4.31 2.72
N PHE A 82 0.91 5.56 2.54
CA PHE A 82 1.79 6.27 3.48
C PHE A 82 0.94 7.18 4.36
N CYS A 83 1.06 7.06 5.67
CA CYS A 83 0.36 7.88 6.62
C CYS A 83 1.30 8.27 7.77
N TYR A 84 1.29 9.56 8.14
CA TYR A 84 2.01 10.02 9.32
C TYR A 84 1.01 10.32 10.44
N ASP A 85 1.05 9.51 11.49
CA ASP A 85 0.14 9.63 12.64
C ASP A 85 0.91 9.49 13.95
N LYS A 86 0.57 10.32 14.94
CA LYS A 86 1.15 10.30 16.30
C LYS A 86 2.70 10.22 16.33
N GLY A 87 3.35 10.99 15.45
CA GLY A 87 4.82 11.05 15.40
C GLY A 87 5.50 9.89 14.68
N LYS A 88 4.75 8.99 14.05
CA LYS A 88 5.26 7.81 13.36
C LYS A 88 4.85 7.79 11.89
N LEU A 89 5.75 7.35 11.02
CA LEU A 89 5.44 7.07 9.63
C LEU A 89 4.99 5.62 9.50
N PHE A 90 3.77 5.42 9.02
CA PHE A 90 3.23 4.11 8.67
C PHE A 90 3.27 3.93 7.17
N VAL A 91 3.66 2.73 6.74
CA VAL A 91 3.56 2.27 5.35
C VAL A 91 2.71 1.00 5.36
N LEU A 92 1.49 1.11 4.86
CA LEU A 92 0.59 -0.03 4.72
C LEU A 92 0.75 -0.60 3.31
N LEU A 93 1.23 -1.83 3.23
CA LEU A 93 1.32 -2.63 2.00
C LEU A 93 0.04 -3.45 1.89
N ILE A 94 -0.72 -3.23 0.83
CA ILE A 94 -2.05 -3.79 0.70
C ILE A 94 -2.13 -4.65 -0.55
N GLU A 95 -2.63 -5.87 -0.39
CA GLU A 95 -2.91 -6.82 -1.45
C GLU A 95 -4.37 -7.24 -1.39
N LEU A 96 -5.09 -7.10 -2.52
CA LEU A 96 -6.49 -7.44 -2.68
C LEU A 96 -6.61 -8.82 -3.33
N LYS A 97 -7.28 -9.78 -2.69
CA LYS A 97 -7.37 -11.16 -3.19
C LYS A 97 -8.76 -11.77 -3.01
N ARG A 98 -9.10 -12.68 -3.92
CA ARG A 98 -10.21 -13.62 -3.75
C ARG A 98 -9.72 -14.91 -3.10
N GLY A 99 -10.54 -15.43 -2.19
CA GLY A 99 -10.28 -16.76 -1.63
C GLY A 99 -9.04 -16.87 -0.76
N LYS A 100 -8.31 -18.00 -0.86
CA LYS A 100 -7.18 -18.37 0.01
C LYS A 100 -5.82 -18.26 -0.68
N GLU A 101 -5.71 -17.48 -1.75
CA GLU A 101 -4.46 -17.31 -2.48
C GLU A 101 -3.33 -16.79 -1.59
N GLN A 102 -2.10 -17.20 -1.90
CA GLN A 102 -0.92 -16.71 -1.19
C GLN A 102 -0.63 -15.25 -1.62
N VAL A 103 -0.33 -14.41 -0.65
CA VAL A 103 -0.08 -12.98 -0.84
C VAL A 103 1.30 -12.54 -0.34
N MET A 104 2.00 -13.42 0.36
CA MET A 104 3.24 -13.06 1.05
C MET A 104 4.38 -12.70 0.09
N CYS A 105 4.40 -13.29 -1.11
CA CYS A 105 5.41 -12.95 -2.12
C CYS A 105 5.29 -11.48 -2.52
N GLN A 106 4.10 -11.02 -2.90
CA GLN A 106 3.83 -9.64 -3.29
C GLN A 106 4.06 -8.66 -2.13
N LEU A 107 3.58 -9.00 -0.92
CA LEU A 107 3.73 -8.16 0.26
C LEU A 107 5.19 -8.05 0.71
N ASN A 108 5.97 -9.13 0.62
CA ASN A 108 7.40 -9.09 0.93
C ASN A 108 8.20 -8.30 -0.12
N ALA A 109 7.88 -8.43 -1.40
CA ALA A 109 8.46 -7.60 -2.44
C ALA A 109 8.13 -6.12 -2.22
N GLY A 110 6.86 -5.81 -1.88
CA GLY A 110 6.44 -4.47 -1.49
C GLY A 110 7.21 -3.94 -0.28
N ASN A 111 7.49 -4.79 0.73
CA ASN A 111 8.27 -4.39 1.91
C ASN A 111 9.71 -4.00 1.55
N LEU A 112 10.37 -4.77 0.70
CA LEU A 112 11.72 -4.45 0.20
C LEU A 112 11.71 -3.12 -0.57
N PHE A 113 10.71 -2.93 -1.42
CA PHE A 113 10.58 -1.70 -2.20
C PHE A 113 10.26 -0.48 -1.32
N ALA A 114 9.34 -0.59 -0.36
CA ALA A 114 9.04 0.46 0.61
C ALA A 114 10.29 0.86 1.42
N THR A 115 11.07 -0.12 1.86
CA THR A 115 12.35 0.12 2.56
C THR A 115 13.32 0.88 1.68
N TYR A 116 13.46 0.50 0.41
CA TYR A 116 14.30 1.21 -0.56
C TYR A 116 13.84 2.66 -0.76
N LEU A 117 12.53 2.90 -0.91
CA LEU A 117 11.98 4.25 -1.06
C LEU A 117 12.29 5.13 0.15
N ILE A 118 12.06 4.64 1.36
CA ILE A 118 12.31 5.43 2.58
C ILE A 118 13.81 5.67 2.81
N ASN A 119 14.65 4.69 2.54
CA ASN A 119 16.10 4.87 2.61
C ASN A 119 16.60 5.87 1.56
N THR A 120 16.02 5.87 0.36
CA THR A 120 16.32 6.87 -0.67
C THR A 120 15.92 8.26 -0.21
N LEU A 121 14.71 8.42 0.35
CA LEU A 121 14.25 9.68 0.92
C LEU A 121 15.18 10.16 2.04
N ASN A 122 15.53 9.27 2.98
CA ASN A 122 16.45 9.60 4.08
C ASN A 122 17.80 10.09 3.56
N ARG A 123 18.35 9.45 2.55
CA ARG A 123 19.62 9.85 1.92
C ARG A 123 19.53 11.21 1.23
N VAL A 124 18.48 11.45 0.45
CA VAL A 124 18.32 12.67 -0.36
C VAL A 124 17.99 13.87 0.54
N GLU A 125 17.06 13.70 1.46
CA GLU A 125 16.56 14.74 2.34
C GLU A 125 17.36 14.86 3.66
N LYS A 126 18.42 14.07 3.84
CA LYS A 126 19.24 14.01 5.06
C LYS A 126 18.39 13.80 6.32
N MET A 127 17.47 12.86 6.25
CA MET A 127 16.53 12.50 7.32
C MET A 127 16.89 11.14 7.91
N ASN A 128 16.20 10.79 8.99
CA ASN A 128 16.32 9.48 9.63
C ASN A 128 14.92 8.97 10.00
N LEU A 129 14.07 8.75 8.98
CA LEU A 129 12.74 8.17 9.15
C LEU A 129 12.86 6.66 9.27
N ILE A 130 12.22 6.11 10.29
CA ILE A 130 12.06 4.68 10.49
C ILE A 130 10.57 4.38 10.33
N PRO A 131 10.14 3.77 9.21
CA PRO A 131 8.74 3.48 9.00
C PRO A 131 8.29 2.28 9.81
N ILE A 132 7.04 2.30 10.24
CA ILE A 132 6.31 1.10 10.68
C ILE A 132 5.63 0.53 9.45
N ILE A 133 6.16 -0.58 8.93
CA ILE A 133 5.60 -1.26 7.76
C ILE A 133 4.60 -2.31 8.23
N ARG A 134 3.40 -2.32 7.62
CA ARG A 134 2.32 -3.27 7.88
C ARG A 134 1.91 -3.95 6.59
N LYS A 135 1.81 -5.26 6.59
CA LYS A 135 1.41 -6.10 5.47
C LYS A 135 -0.06 -6.50 5.65
N ILE A 136 -0.90 -6.19 4.68
CA ILE A 136 -2.35 -6.37 4.78
C ILE A 136 -2.86 -7.12 3.57
N SER A 137 -3.43 -8.30 3.80
CA SER A 137 -4.23 -8.99 2.79
C SER A 137 -5.70 -8.66 3.00
N ILE A 138 -6.30 -7.95 2.05
CA ILE A 138 -7.74 -7.70 2.06
C ILE A 138 -8.40 -8.76 1.18
N ARG A 139 -9.31 -9.51 1.78
CA ARG A 139 -10.00 -10.61 1.09
C ARG A 139 -11.43 -10.24 0.77
N ASP A 140 -11.93 -10.85 -0.32
CA ASP A 140 -13.29 -10.66 -0.79
C ASP A 140 -14.30 -10.84 0.36
N TYR A 141 -15.14 -9.83 0.48
CA TYR A 141 -16.16 -9.77 1.52
C TYR A 141 -17.32 -10.72 1.14
N ARG A 142 -17.37 -11.87 1.76
CA ARG A 142 -18.61 -12.63 1.82
C ARG A 142 -19.51 -11.99 2.86
N ILE A 143 -20.74 -11.64 2.46
CA ILE A 143 -21.77 -10.98 3.28
C ILE A 143 -21.69 -11.48 4.72
N VAL A 144 -21.17 -10.62 5.61
CA VAL A 144 -21.18 -10.89 7.05
C VAL A 144 -22.63 -10.93 7.47
N ARG A 145 -23.06 -12.02 8.08
CA ARG A 145 -24.42 -12.14 8.61
C ARG A 145 -24.68 -10.96 9.54
N LYS A 146 -25.88 -10.34 9.41
CA LYS A 146 -26.34 -9.25 10.25
C LYS A 146 -26.05 -9.57 11.73
N GLY A 147 -25.27 -8.74 12.42
CA GLY A 147 -24.92 -8.96 13.83
C GLY A 147 -23.48 -9.43 14.11
N THR A 148 -22.65 -9.67 13.11
CA THR A 148 -21.23 -10.01 13.33
C THR A 148 -20.43 -8.72 13.48
N SER A 149 -19.88 -8.45 14.66
CA SER A 149 -18.93 -7.35 14.87
C SER A 149 -17.66 -7.61 14.07
N MET A 150 -17.08 -6.56 13.45
CA MET A 150 -15.78 -6.66 12.79
C MET A 150 -14.73 -7.06 13.85
N LYS A 151 -13.93 -8.07 13.53
CA LYS A 151 -12.80 -8.43 14.38
C LYS A 151 -11.78 -7.29 14.39
N PRO A 152 -11.18 -6.98 15.54
CA PRO A 152 -10.13 -5.97 15.61
C PRO A 152 -8.94 -6.37 14.72
N VAL A 153 -8.30 -5.38 14.11
CA VAL A 153 -7.05 -5.60 13.36
C VAL A 153 -5.97 -6.03 14.35
N VAL A 154 -5.38 -7.20 14.10
CA VAL A 154 -4.28 -7.76 14.88
C VAL A 154 -3.20 -8.19 13.89
N TYR A 155 -1.99 -7.70 14.10
CA TYR A 155 -0.82 -8.10 13.31
C TYR A 155 -0.09 -9.25 14.00
N ASP A 156 0.41 -10.18 13.20
CA ASP A 156 1.29 -11.24 13.66
C ASP A 156 2.76 -10.77 13.83
N ALA A 157 3.66 -11.71 14.13
CA ALA A 157 5.09 -11.44 14.31
C ALA A 157 5.74 -10.86 13.03
N ASP A 158 5.21 -11.17 11.85
CA ASP A 158 5.68 -10.68 10.55
C ASP A 158 5.04 -9.34 10.15
N SER A 159 4.35 -8.68 11.09
CA SER A 159 3.59 -7.45 10.83
C SER A 159 2.52 -7.61 9.75
N PHE A 160 1.96 -8.81 9.63
CA PHE A 160 0.93 -9.17 8.65
C PHE A 160 -0.44 -9.33 9.31
N CYS A 161 -1.48 -8.94 8.60
CA CYS A 161 -2.86 -9.26 8.96
C CYS A 161 -3.70 -9.60 7.74
N THR A 162 -4.72 -10.41 7.94
CA THR A 162 -5.80 -10.63 6.97
C THR A 162 -7.02 -9.86 7.42
N PHE A 163 -7.57 -9.07 6.50
CA PHE A 163 -8.74 -8.25 6.75
C PHE A 163 -9.89 -8.66 5.81
N ASN A 164 -11.08 -8.81 6.39
CA ASN A 164 -12.32 -9.10 5.67
C ASN A 164 -13.33 -8.01 6.06
N GLY A 165 -13.54 -7.03 5.19
CA GLY A 165 -14.44 -5.93 5.49
C GLY A 165 -14.82 -5.15 4.24
N SER A 166 -15.90 -4.39 4.32
CA SER A 166 -16.40 -3.56 3.23
C SER A 166 -15.73 -2.18 3.15
N SER A 167 -14.96 -1.81 4.15
CA SER A 167 -14.21 -0.56 4.19
C SER A 167 -12.98 -0.67 5.09
N LEU A 168 -11.89 -0.04 4.71
CA LEU A 168 -10.67 0.08 5.50
C LEU A 168 -10.80 1.30 6.42
N ILE A 169 -10.90 1.09 7.73
CA ILE A 169 -10.91 2.16 8.74
C ILE A 169 -9.46 2.45 9.09
N LEU A 170 -8.86 3.45 8.44
CA LEU A 170 -7.41 3.70 8.50
C LEU A 170 -6.83 3.73 9.92
N PRO A 171 -7.45 4.38 10.94
CA PRO A 171 -6.93 4.37 12.30
C PRO A 171 -6.72 2.99 12.92
N GLU A 172 -7.49 1.99 12.53
CA GLU A 172 -7.38 0.63 13.09
C GLU A 172 -6.13 -0.10 12.60
N PHE A 173 -5.58 0.34 11.46
CA PHE A 173 -4.37 -0.25 10.86
C PHE A 173 -3.08 0.46 11.27
N LEU A 174 -3.17 1.61 11.95
CA LEU A 174 -2.01 2.41 12.40
C LEU A 174 -1.59 2.02 13.83
N LYS A 175 -1.16 0.76 13.99
CA LYS A 175 -0.76 0.20 15.30
C LYS A 175 0.66 -0.35 15.27
#